data_991fc648a17d1f9bdf983e2126643db1
#
_entry.id   991fc648a17d1f9bdf983e2126643db1
#
_cell.length_a   1.000
_cell.length_b   1.000
_cell.length_c   1.000
_cell.angle_alpha   90.00
_cell.angle_beta   90.00
_cell.angle_gamma   90.00
#
_symmetry.space_group_name_H-M   'P 1'
#
loop_
_entity.id
_entity.type
_entity.pdbx_description
1 polymer ?
#
loop_
_entity_poly.entity_id
_entity_poly.type
_entity_poly.pdbx_seq_one_letter_code
_entity_poly.pdbx_strand_id
1 'polypeptide(L)'
;MNRARRLALQHALAPTLDRAVDSLCVALSPDTTRHYRGTVRKFLVYLGAQHPEVNRLDQLRREPHILGWMSCLRSQVPPLTTASCINHLIAMRVVFNELAWAEQLVELARLIRCQDIPRAPQRLPRPLTTEQDQLLQKEFLRRNDLGGNVFLLIRHTGMRIGECADLSCDCLRSTGPHQWAVHVPLGKLKTERMVPVDSFVCEIVQRLGFFRSRDPLPADGKLLARPRTKEALVRQLRDYLHQVCHALGLSTRIVPHQLRHTYATEMLRAGVSFPC
;
A
#
# COMPACT_ATOMS: atom_id res chain seq x y z
N MET A 1 12.28 -10.90 -19.75
CA MET A 1 11.12 -11.56 -19.06
C MET A 1 11.69 -12.59 -18.10
N ASN A 2 11.35 -12.54 -16.78
CA ASN A 2 11.87 -13.46 -15.77
C ASN A 2 11.42 -14.91 -16.06
N ARG A 3 12.29 -15.93 -15.82
CA ARG A 3 12.03 -17.36 -16.00
C ARG A 3 10.71 -17.82 -15.36
N ALA A 4 10.44 -17.39 -14.14
CA ALA A 4 9.20 -17.70 -13.42
C ALA A 4 7.93 -17.18 -14.14
N ARG A 5 8.00 -15.99 -14.74
CA ARG A 5 6.88 -15.42 -15.52
C ARG A 5 6.64 -16.20 -16.79
N ARG A 6 7.70 -16.70 -17.44
CA ARG A 6 7.59 -17.54 -18.65
C ARG A 6 6.92 -18.88 -18.32
N LEU A 7 7.37 -19.54 -17.23
CA LEU A 7 6.78 -20.81 -16.78
C LEU A 7 5.30 -20.67 -16.43
N ALA A 8 4.91 -19.61 -15.72
CA ALA A 8 3.50 -19.36 -15.39
C ALA A 8 2.63 -19.18 -16.62
N LEU A 9 3.12 -18.45 -17.64
CA LEU A 9 2.36 -18.20 -18.89
C LEU A 9 2.22 -19.44 -19.78
N GLN A 10 3.09 -20.43 -19.62
CA GLN A 10 3.07 -21.68 -20.37
C GLN A 10 2.19 -22.77 -19.72
N HIS A 11 1.70 -22.54 -18.51
CA HIS A 11 0.84 -23.49 -17.81
C HIS A 11 -0.54 -23.54 -18.45
N ALA A 12 -1.12 -24.74 -18.63
CA ALA A 12 -2.43 -24.94 -19.28
C ALA A 12 -3.56 -24.15 -18.62
N LEU A 13 -3.52 -23.95 -17.29
CA LEU A 13 -4.52 -23.18 -16.53
C LEU A 13 -4.34 -21.66 -16.63
N ALA A 14 -3.24 -21.15 -17.20
CA ALA A 14 -2.96 -19.71 -17.22
C ALA A 14 -4.07 -18.89 -17.90
N PRO A 15 -4.57 -19.24 -19.10
CA PRO A 15 -5.61 -18.46 -19.78
C PRO A 15 -6.91 -18.38 -18.96
N THR A 16 -7.30 -19.46 -18.31
CA THR A 16 -8.54 -19.52 -17.53
C THR A 16 -8.43 -18.72 -16.23
N LEU A 17 -7.31 -18.83 -15.51
CA LEU A 17 -7.05 -18.04 -14.29
C LEU A 17 -6.89 -16.55 -14.61
N ASP A 18 -6.24 -16.19 -15.73
CA ASP A 18 -6.11 -14.79 -16.13
C ASP A 18 -7.47 -14.19 -16.50
N ARG A 19 -8.36 -14.92 -17.21
CA ARG A 19 -9.75 -14.48 -17.48
C ARG A 19 -10.54 -14.22 -16.21
N ALA A 20 -10.44 -15.09 -15.20
CA ALA A 20 -11.10 -14.86 -13.92
C ALA A 20 -10.60 -13.59 -13.23
N VAL A 21 -9.29 -13.32 -13.27
CA VAL A 21 -8.76 -12.05 -12.77
C VAL A 21 -9.25 -10.87 -13.59
N ASP A 22 -9.35 -10.99 -14.90
CA ASP A 22 -9.86 -9.93 -15.79
C ASP A 22 -11.33 -9.62 -15.50
N SER A 23 -12.19 -10.63 -15.25
CA SER A 23 -13.57 -10.44 -14.78
C SER A 23 -13.60 -9.64 -13.48
N LEU A 24 -12.79 -9.99 -12.49
CA LEU A 24 -12.70 -9.30 -11.22
C LEU A 24 -12.16 -7.86 -11.33
N CYS A 25 -11.37 -7.56 -12.39
CA CYS A 25 -10.76 -6.22 -12.59
C CYS A 25 -11.79 -5.10 -12.73
N VAL A 26 -12.99 -5.39 -13.16
CA VAL A 26 -14.07 -4.39 -13.35
C VAL A 26 -14.39 -3.69 -12.01
N ALA A 27 -14.30 -4.41 -10.89
CA ALA A 27 -14.62 -3.90 -9.56
C ALA A 27 -13.38 -3.58 -8.69
N LEU A 28 -12.20 -4.03 -9.11
CA LEU A 28 -10.97 -3.94 -8.30
C LEU A 28 -10.11 -2.72 -8.65
N SER A 29 -9.35 -2.22 -7.68
CA SER A 29 -8.33 -1.22 -7.95
C SER A 29 -7.17 -1.82 -8.77
N PRO A 30 -6.45 -0.99 -9.57
CA PRO A 30 -5.29 -1.47 -10.35
C PRO A 30 -4.22 -2.18 -9.50
N ASP A 31 -4.01 -1.75 -8.25
CA ASP A 31 -3.06 -2.38 -7.34
C ASP A 31 -3.54 -3.75 -6.86
N THR A 32 -4.82 -3.88 -6.56
CA THR A 32 -5.44 -5.15 -6.19
C THR A 32 -5.38 -6.12 -7.36
N THR A 33 -5.71 -5.68 -8.56
CA THR A 33 -5.58 -6.46 -9.80
C THR A 33 -4.14 -6.95 -10.02
N ARG A 34 -3.17 -6.05 -9.87
CA ARG A 34 -1.73 -6.40 -9.98
C ARG A 34 -1.34 -7.46 -8.97
N HIS A 35 -1.85 -7.35 -7.74
CA HIS A 35 -1.62 -8.34 -6.69
C HIS A 35 -2.23 -9.70 -7.04
N TYR A 36 -3.47 -9.75 -7.53
CA TYR A 36 -4.15 -10.99 -7.93
C TYR A 36 -3.42 -11.67 -9.08
N ARG A 37 -3.06 -10.95 -10.14
CA ARG A 37 -2.22 -11.49 -11.23
C ARG A 37 -0.88 -12.02 -10.74
N GLY A 38 -0.24 -11.31 -9.79
CA GLY A 38 1.00 -11.76 -9.15
C GLY A 38 0.80 -13.05 -8.35
N THR A 39 -0.32 -13.19 -7.67
CA THR A 39 -0.69 -14.38 -6.89
C THR A 39 -0.93 -15.58 -7.81
N VAL A 40 -1.75 -15.42 -8.85
CA VAL A 40 -2.01 -16.45 -9.85
C VAL A 40 -0.70 -16.97 -10.46
N ARG A 41 0.20 -16.06 -10.84
CA ARG A 41 1.52 -16.47 -11.38
C ARG A 41 2.34 -17.29 -10.40
N LYS A 42 2.36 -16.93 -9.11
CA LYS A 42 3.06 -17.71 -8.09
C LYS A 42 2.47 -19.12 -7.94
N PHE A 43 1.16 -19.22 -7.99
CA PHE A 43 0.46 -20.50 -7.93
C PHE A 43 0.77 -21.36 -9.16
N LEU A 44 0.70 -20.80 -10.36
CA LEU A 44 1.03 -21.51 -11.61
C LEU A 44 2.48 -21.96 -11.67
N VAL A 45 3.43 -21.16 -11.18
CA VAL A 45 4.84 -21.57 -11.06
C VAL A 45 4.98 -22.76 -10.11
N TYR A 46 4.27 -22.74 -8.99
CA TYR A 46 4.26 -23.86 -8.05
C TYR A 46 3.67 -25.12 -8.70
N LEU A 47 2.50 -25.03 -9.33
CA LEU A 47 1.89 -26.18 -10.02
C LEU A 47 2.81 -26.75 -11.11
N GLY A 48 3.35 -25.92 -11.97
CA GLY A 48 4.24 -26.37 -13.02
C GLY A 48 5.52 -27.02 -12.54
N ALA A 49 5.97 -26.68 -11.32
CA ALA A 49 7.16 -27.25 -10.71
C ALA A 49 6.92 -28.53 -9.91
N GLN A 50 5.78 -28.63 -9.20
CA GLN A 50 5.50 -29.71 -8.25
C GLN A 50 4.39 -30.67 -8.74
N HIS A 51 3.51 -30.19 -9.62
CA HIS A 51 2.33 -30.91 -10.08
C HIS A 51 2.09 -30.66 -11.59
N PRO A 52 3.05 -31.00 -12.47
CA PRO A 52 2.95 -30.73 -13.91
C PRO A 52 1.80 -31.50 -14.59
N GLU A 53 1.27 -32.52 -13.93
CA GLU A 53 0.11 -33.32 -14.39
C GLU A 53 -1.21 -32.54 -14.28
N VAL A 54 -1.28 -31.51 -13.45
CA VAL A 54 -2.49 -30.70 -13.24
C VAL A 54 -2.64 -29.70 -14.38
N ASN A 55 -3.47 -30.02 -15.33
CA ASN A 55 -3.72 -29.19 -16.53
C ASN A 55 -5.17 -28.75 -16.70
N ARG A 56 -6.09 -29.18 -15.83
CA ARG A 56 -7.51 -28.84 -15.78
C ARG A 56 -7.95 -28.43 -14.40
N LEU A 57 -8.95 -27.55 -14.30
CA LEU A 57 -9.45 -27.02 -13.02
C LEU A 57 -10.05 -28.12 -12.11
N ASP A 58 -10.72 -29.09 -12.72
CA ASP A 58 -11.35 -30.21 -12.00
C ASP A 58 -10.35 -31.19 -11.36
N GLN A 59 -9.08 -31.11 -11.71
CA GLN A 59 -7.97 -31.86 -11.08
C GLN A 59 -7.44 -31.20 -9.82
N LEU A 60 -7.77 -29.91 -9.61
CA LEU A 60 -7.30 -29.22 -8.41
C LEU A 60 -7.90 -29.84 -7.15
N ARG A 61 -7.07 -30.07 -6.15
CA ARG A 61 -7.46 -30.58 -4.81
C ARG A 61 -6.90 -29.67 -3.74
N ARG A 62 -7.60 -29.60 -2.62
CA ARG A 62 -7.08 -28.89 -1.45
C ARG A 62 -5.71 -29.45 -1.04
N GLU A 63 -5.58 -30.76 -0.99
CA GLU A 63 -4.32 -31.46 -0.79
C GLU A 63 -4.07 -32.32 -2.04
N PRO A 64 -2.86 -32.27 -2.64
CA PRO A 64 -1.64 -31.57 -2.18
C PRO A 64 -1.52 -30.13 -2.68
N HIS A 65 -2.39 -29.67 -3.63
CA HIS A 65 -2.12 -28.50 -4.45
C HIS A 65 -2.17 -27.19 -3.63
N ILE A 66 -3.18 -27.00 -2.79
CA ILE A 66 -3.33 -25.74 -2.03
C ILE A 66 -2.47 -25.76 -0.78
N LEU A 67 -2.53 -26.84 0.03
CA LEU A 67 -1.75 -26.93 1.27
C LEU A 67 -0.25 -27.01 0.97
N GLY A 68 0.14 -27.73 -0.09
CA GLY A 68 1.53 -27.74 -0.58
C GLY A 68 2.01 -26.36 -1.04
N TRP A 69 1.16 -25.61 -1.78
CA TRP A 69 1.48 -24.23 -2.15
C TRP A 69 1.65 -23.31 -0.95
N MET A 70 0.78 -23.43 0.07
CA MET A 70 0.93 -22.68 1.31
C MET A 70 2.26 -22.96 2.00
N SER A 71 2.67 -24.22 2.04
CA SER A 71 3.98 -24.63 2.58
C SER A 71 5.12 -24.04 1.77
N CYS A 72 5.02 -24.09 0.44
CA CYS A 72 6.00 -23.49 -0.48
C CYS A 72 6.16 -21.98 -0.28
N LEU A 73 5.06 -21.24 -0.08
CA LEU A 73 5.10 -19.80 0.19
C LEU A 73 5.85 -19.45 1.49
N ARG A 74 5.79 -20.34 2.50
CA ARG A 74 6.47 -20.17 3.79
C ARG A 74 7.95 -20.56 3.75
N SER A 75 8.29 -21.57 2.95
CA SER A 75 9.65 -22.13 2.87
C SER A 75 10.53 -21.49 1.80
N GLN A 76 10.01 -20.59 0.96
CA GLN A 76 10.82 -19.88 -0.04
C GLN A 76 11.93 -19.02 0.61
N VAL A 77 12.99 -18.74 -0.14
CA VAL A 77 14.08 -17.88 0.32
C VAL A 77 14.09 -16.57 -0.46
N PRO A 78 13.97 -15.41 0.21
CA PRO A 78 13.59 -15.21 1.62
C PRO A 78 12.14 -15.62 1.91
N PRO A 79 11.80 -16.05 3.15
CA PRO A 79 10.44 -16.49 3.48
C PRO A 79 9.45 -15.33 3.41
N LEU A 80 8.23 -15.61 2.95
CA LEU A 80 7.16 -14.61 3.01
C LEU A 80 6.69 -14.41 4.46
N THR A 81 6.35 -13.17 4.78
CA THR A 81 5.69 -12.88 6.07
C THR A 81 4.31 -13.52 6.13
N THR A 82 3.83 -13.83 7.33
CA THR A 82 2.47 -14.35 7.54
C THR A 82 1.42 -13.48 6.86
N ALA A 83 1.53 -12.14 6.98
CA ALA A 83 0.63 -11.21 6.32
C ALA A 83 0.66 -11.32 4.79
N SER A 84 1.83 -11.53 4.19
CA SER A 84 1.95 -11.74 2.74
C SER A 84 1.31 -13.06 2.31
N CYS A 85 1.51 -14.15 3.08
CA CYS A 85 0.86 -15.44 2.82
C CYS A 85 -0.67 -15.31 2.89
N ILE A 86 -1.20 -14.63 3.92
CA ILE A 86 -2.63 -14.36 4.06
C ILE A 86 -3.17 -13.63 2.83
N ASN A 87 -2.50 -12.58 2.39
CA ASN A 87 -2.94 -11.80 1.23
C ASN A 87 -2.97 -12.65 -0.06
N HIS A 88 -1.99 -13.54 -0.25
CA HIS A 88 -2.00 -14.46 -1.38
C HIS A 88 -3.15 -15.49 -1.28
N LEU A 89 -3.41 -16.04 -0.10
CA LEU A 89 -4.51 -16.99 0.08
C LEU A 89 -5.88 -16.34 -0.15
N ILE A 90 -6.10 -15.14 0.40
CA ILE A 90 -7.34 -14.39 0.19
C ILE A 90 -7.53 -14.08 -1.30
N ALA A 91 -6.49 -13.59 -1.97
CA ALA A 91 -6.56 -13.30 -3.40
C ALA A 91 -6.90 -14.55 -4.21
N MET A 92 -6.24 -15.68 -3.94
CA MET A 92 -6.49 -16.93 -4.65
C MET A 92 -7.89 -17.50 -4.37
N ARG A 93 -8.37 -17.38 -3.12
CA ARG A 93 -9.73 -17.76 -2.77
C ARG A 93 -10.78 -16.98 -3.57
N VAL A 94 -10.58 -15.66 -3.75
CA VAL A 94 -11.49 -14.84 -4.56
C VAL A 94 -11.45 -15.28 -6.03
N VAL A 95 -10.28 -15.56 -6.58
CA VAL A 95 -10.14 -16.09 -7.96
C VAL A 95 -10.82 -17.45 -8.11
N PHE A 96 -10.67 -18.35 -7.15
CA PHE A 96 -11.37 -19.65 -7.20
C PHE A 96 -12.89 -19.52 -7.04
N ASN A 97 -13.39 -18.58 -6.26
CA ASN A 97 -14.82 -18.30 -6.17
C ASN A 97 -15.38 -17.80 -7.51
N GLU A 98 -14.66 -16.90 -8.18
CA GLU A 98 -15.02 -16.42 -9.53
C GLU A 98 -15.08 -17.57 -10.52
N LEU A 99 -14.05 -18.44 -10.54
CA LEU A 99 -14.00 -19.61 -11.41
C LEU A 99 -15.11 -20.61 -11.08
N ALA A 100 -15.41 -20.85 -9.79
CA ALA A 100 -16.47 -21.74 -9.38
C ALA A 100 -17.83 -21.31 -9.94
N TRP A 101 -18.05 -20.00 -9.99
CA TRP A 101 -19.26 -19.42 -10.56
C TRP A 101 -19.25 -19.46 -12.10
N ALA A 102 -18.16 -19.01 -12.73
CA ALA A 102 -18.07 -18.90 -14.18
C ALA A 102 -18.03 -20.25 -14.90
N GLU A 103 -17.34 -21.25 -14.34
CA GLU A 103 -17.16 -22.59 -14.94
C GLU A 103 -18.12 -23.63 -14.35
N GLN A 104 -19.05 -23.22 -13.47
CA GLN A 104 -20.01 -24.12 -12.78
C GLN A 104 -19.31 -25.24 -11.96
N LEU A 105 -18.09 -24.98 -11.45
CA LEU A 105 -17.28 -25.92 -10.68
C LEU A 105 -17.29 -25.56 -9.19
N VAL A 106 -18.37 -25.86 -8.49
CA VAL A 106 -18.60 -25.49 -7.07
C VAL A 106 -17.47 -25.92 -6.15
N GLU A 107 -16.78 -27.02 -6.45
CA GLU A 107 -15.67 -27.53 -5.63
C GLU A 107 -14.49 -26.57 -5.57
N LEU A 108 -14.29 -25.71 -6.58
CA LEU A 108 -13.21 -24.71 -6.57
C LEU A 108 -13.38 -23.72 -5.38
N ALA A 109 -14.60 -23.31 -5.07
CA ALA A 109 -14.88 -22.41 -3.95
C ALA A 109 -14.51 -23.01 -2.58
N ARG A 110 -14.39 -24.35 -2.50
CA ARG A 110 -14.09 -25.09 -1.26
C ARG A 110 -12.60 -25.39 -1.09
N LEU A 111 -11.76 -25.11 -2.10
CA LEU A 111 -10.32 -25.42 -2.07
C LEU A 111 -9.57 -24.66 -0.99
N ILE A 112 -9.98 -23.42 -0.68
CA ILE A 112 -9.40 -22.60 0.39
C ILE A 112 -10.48 -22.29 1.41
N ARG A 113 -10.42 -22.92 2.57
CA ARG A 113 -11.36 -22.68 3.67
C ARG A 113 -10.94 -21.47 4.50
N CYS A 114 -11.87 -20.84 5.23
CA CYS A 114 -11.55 -19.73 6.14
C CYS A 114 -10.50 -20.12 7.19
N GLN A 115 -10.56 -21.36 7.68
CA GLN A 115 -9.64 -21.91 8.67
C GLN A 115 -8.22 -22.18 8.12
N ASP A 116 -8.06 -22.26 6.80
CA ASP A 116 -6.74 -22.42 6.16
C ASP A 116 -5.98 -21.10 6.16
N ILE A 117 -6.67 -19.98 6.34
CA ILE A 117 -6.07 -18.65 6.35
C ILE A 117 -5.55 -18.36 7.77
N PRO A 118 -4.21 -18.25 7.95
CA PRO A 118 -3.64 -17.97 9.27
C PRO A 118 -4.18 -16.65 9.83
N ARG A 119 -4.35 -16.57 11.14
CA ARG A 119 -4.67 -15.29 11.78
C ARG A 119 -3.43 -14.40 11.77
N ALA A 120 -3.58 -13.18 11.25
CA ALA A 120 -2.52 -12.19 11.35
C ALA A 120 -2.37 -11.74 12.81
N PRO A 121 -1.14 -11.66 13.35
CA PRO A 121 -0.96 -11.06 14.66
C PRO A 121 -1.36 -9.59 14.60
N GLN A 122 -2.26 -9.18 15.47
CA GLN A 122 -2.60 -7.77 15.65
C GLN A 122 -1.43 -7.08 16.38
N ARG A 123 -0.83 -6.11 15.73
CA ARG A 123 0.23 -5.31 16.33
C ARG A 123 -0.34 -3.96 16.71
N LEU A 124 0.00 -3.49 17.90
CA LEU A 124 -0.30 -2.12 18.32
C LEU A 124 0.36 -1.11 17.37
N PRO A 125 -0.27 0.05 17.17
CA PRO A 125 0.38 1.17 16.49
C PRO A 125 1.75 1.46 17.11
N ARG A 126 2.74 1.76 16.29
CA ARG A 126 4.09 2.09 16.74
C ARG A 126 4.38 3.55 16.41
N PRO A 127 3.98 4.49 17.26
CA PRO A 127 4.37 5.87 17.11
C PRO A 127 5.89 6.01 17.28
N LEU A 128 6.44 7.12 16.82
CA LEU A 128 7.81 7.51 17.14
C LEU A 128 7.96 7.77 18.65
N THR A 129 9.15 7.58 19.18
CA THR A 129 9.46 8.12 20.52
C THR A 129 9.52 9.65 20.44
N THR A 130 9.37 10.31 21.57
CA THR A 130 9.43 11.78 21.63
C THR A 130 10.76 12.31 21.07
N GLU A 131 11.86 11.65 21.38
CA GLU A 131 13.21 12.01 20.92
C GLU A 131 13.34 11.84 19.41
N GLN A 132 12.86 10.71 18.87
CA GLN A 132 12.88 10.44 17.41
C GLN A 132 12.05 11.47 16.65
N ASP A 133 10.87 11.79 17.17
CA ASP A 133 9.96 12.75 16.54
C ASP A 133 10.57 14.16 16.53
N GLN A 134 11.10 14.61 17.65
CA GLN A 134 11.77 15.91 17.76
C GLN A 134 12.99 16.03 16.84
N LEU A 135 13.84 14.99 16.80
CA LEU A 135 15.02 14.94 15.93
C LEU A 135 14.62 15.03 14.46
N LEU A 136 13.61 14.27 14.04
CA LEU A 136 13.14 14.27 12.66
C LEU A 136 12.53 15.62 12.27
N GLN A 137 11.66 16.19 13.13
CA GLN A 137 11.05 17.49 12.85
C GLN A 137 12.11 18.59 12.75
N LYS A 138 13.08 18.63 13.68
CA LYS A 138 14.19 19.58 13.63
C LYS A 138 15.00 19.45 12.35
N GLU A 139 15.30 18.23 11.92
CA GLU A 139 16.07 18.01 10.70
C GLU A 139 15.28 18.36 9.44
N PHE A 140 13.99 18.06 9.38
CA PHE A 140 13.13 18.45 8.26
C PHE A 140 13.01 19.97 8.13
N LEU A 141 12.90 20.68 9.27
CA LEU A 141 12.89 22.15 9.32
C LEU A 141 14.24 22.72 8.87
N ARG A 142 15.35 22.15 9.33
CA ARG A 142 16.72 22.58 8.98
C ARG A 142 16.98 22.43 7.47
N ARG A 143 16.56 21.30 6.89
CA ARG A 143 16.72 21.05 5.45
C ARG A 143 15.85 21.96 4.62
N ASN A 144 14.64 22.18 5.07
CA ASN A 144 13.62 22.98 4.39
C ASN A 144 13.53 22.69 2.88
N ASP A 145 13.70 21.42 2.51
CA ASP A 145 13.57 20.90 1.16
C ASP A 145 12.18 20.30 0.93
N LEU A 146 11.88 19.86 -0.29
CA LEU A 146 10.59 19.25 -0.65
C LEU A 146 10.28 18.04 0.23
N GLY A 147 11.23 17.13 0.42
CA GLY A 147 11.03 15.91 1.21
C GLY A 147 10.74 16.22 2.69
N GLY A 148 11.50 17.13 3.30
CA GLY A 148 11.30 17.58 4.68
C GLY A 148 9.92 18.19 4.89
N ASN A 149 9.49 19.09 4.00
CA ASN A 149 8.16 19.72 4.09
C ASN A 149 7.02 18.70 3.88
N VAL A 150 7.19 17.69 3.00
CA VAL A 150 6.22 16.58 2.86
C VAL A 150 6.08 15.79 4.15
N PHE A 151 7.18 15.46 4.83
CA PHE A 151 7.12 14.70 6.07
C PHE A 151 6.61 15.51 7.26
N LEU A 152 6.88 16.80 7.32
CA LEU A 152 6.23 17.71 8.27
C LEU A 152 4.73 17.75 8.03
N LEU A 153 4.29 17.88 6.79
CA LEU A 153 2.86 17.86 6.46
C LEU A 153 2.19 16.55 6.90
N ILE A 154 2.81 15.40 6.62
CA ILE A 154 2.31 14.09 7.06
C ILE A 154 2.24 14.01 8.59
N ARG A 155 3.26 14.53 9.30
CA ARG A 155 3.36 14.49 10.75
C ARG A 155 2.26 15.33 11.42
N HIS A 156 1.91 16.48 10.84
CA HIS A 156 0.96 17.44 11.44
C HIS A 156 -0.49 17.27 10.93
N THR A 157 -0.73 16.40 9.95
CA THR A 157 -2.08 16.16 9.41
C THR A 157 -2.52 14.71 9.52
N GLY A 158 -1.60 13.82 9.85
CA GLY A 158 -1.87 12.39 9.91
C GLY A 158 -2.28 11.75 8.58
N MET A 159 -2.07 12.40 7.44
CA MET A 159 -2.40 11.82 6.14
C MET A 159 -1.44 10.70 5.73
N ARG A 160 -1.89 9.83 4.84
CA ARG A 160 -1.04 8.80 4.26
C ARG A 160 -0.12 9.40 3.20
N ILE A 161 1.09 8.87 3.05
CA ILE A 161 2.04 9.33 2.02
C ILE A 161 1.43 9.30 0.61
N GLY A 162 0.57 8.32 0.31
CA GLY A 162 -0.13 8.25 -0.97
C GLY A 162 -1.23 9.30 -1.12
N GLU A 163 -1.87 9.73 -0.02
CA GLU A 163 -2.82 10.85 -0.01
C GLU A 163 -2.07 12.17 -0.21
N CYS A 164 -0.92 12.34 0.45
CA CYS A 164 -0.06 13.49 0.25
C CYS A 164 0.42 13.63 -1.20
N ALA A 165 0.77 12.52 -1.85
CA ALA A 165 1.14 12.50 -3.27
C ALA A 165 -0.03 12.86 -4.21
N ASP A 166 -1.28 12.77 -3.76
CA ASP A 166 -2.48 13.12 -4.54
C ASP A 166 -3.04 14.52 -4.23
N LEU A 167 -2.44 15.28 -3.30
CA LEU A 167 -2.88 16.62 -2.97
C LEU A 167 -2.93 17.51 -4.21
N SER A 168 -4.01 18.27 -4.32
CA SER A 168 -4.16 19.33 -5.32
C SER A 168 -3.38 20.58 -4.92
N CYS A 169 -2.96 21.40 -5.88
CA CYS A 169 -2.33 22.68 -5.61
C CYS A 169 -3.20 23.61 -4.77
N ASP A 170 -4.52 23.48 -4.88
CA ASP A 170 -5.52 24.26 -4.14
C ASP A 170 -6.07 23.51 -2.90
N CYS A 171 -5.31 22.56 -2.35
CA CYS A 171 -5.74 21.74 -1.21
C CYS A 171 -5.95 22.53 0.08
N LEU A 172 -5.35 23.72 0.22
CA LEU A 172 -5.54 24.59 1.39
C LEU A 172 -6.82 25.41 1.21
N ARG A 173 -7.78 25.22 2.10
CA ARG A 173 -9.10 25.85 2.07
C ARG A 173 -9.35 26.68 3.31
N SER A 174 -9.84 27.90 3.15
CA SER A 174 -10.37 28.67 4.26
C SER A 174 -11.71 28.08 4.69
N THR A 175 -11.88 27.86 6.00
CA THR A 175 -13.12 27.36 6.60
C THR A 175 -13.81 28.40 7.47
N GLY A 176 -13.21 29.57 7.66
CA GLY A 176 -13.71 30.70 8.42
C GLY A 176 -12.62 31.75 8.62
N PRO A 177 -12.92 32.85 9.35
CA PRO A 177 -11.92 33.85 9.68
C PRO A 177 -10.73 33.22 10.41
N HIS A 178 -9.53 33.32 9.82
CA HIS A 178 -8.29 32.73 10.34
C HIS A 178 -8.31 31.21 10.57
N GLN A 179 -9.29 30.51 9.96
CA GLN A 179 -9.40 29.06 10.05
C GLN A 179 -9.10 28.43 8.68
N TRP A 180 -8.23 27.42 8.72
CA TRP A 180 -7.78 26.72 7.51
C TRP A 180 -7.90 25.22 7.68
N ALA A 181 -8.14 24.56 6.57
CA ALA A 181 -8.10 23.11 6.51
C ALA A 181 -7.44 22.63 5.20
N VAL A 182 -6.78 21.49 5.28
CA VAL A 182 -6.25 20.79 4.09
C VAL A 182 -7.31 19.81 3.61
N HIS A 183 -7.74 19.97 2.36
CA HIS A 183 -8.58 19.03 1.66
C HIS A 183 -7.75 17.81 1.25
N VAL A 184 -7.99 16.67 1.88
CA VAL A 184 -7.36 15.39 1.56
C VAL A 184 -8.27 14.62 0.61
N PRO A 185 -7.83 14.39 -0.64
CA PRO A 185 -8.65 13.74 -1.67
C PRO A 185 -8.91 12.27 -1.35
N LEU A 186 -9.81 11.67 -2.14
CA LEU A 186 -10.16 10.24 -2.06
C LEU A 186 -8.92 9.34 -1.93
N GLY A 187 -8.78 8.74 -0.76
CA GLY A 187 -7.71 7.78 -0.48
C GLY A 187 -8.15 6.34 -0.70
N LYS A 188 -7.38 5.40 -0.13
CA LYS A 188 -7.68 3.96 -0.20
C LYS A 188 -9.08 3.58 0.30
N LEU A 189 -9.66 4.36 1.20
CA LEU A 189 -11.01 4.14 1.74
C LEU A 189 -12.11 4.83 0.93
N LYS A 190 -11.78 5.45 -0.20
CA LYS A 190 -12.71 6.22 -1.05
C LYS A 190 -13.49 7.29 -0.26
N THR A 191 -12.85 7.92 0.71
CA THR A 191 -13.41 9.04 1.49
C THR A 191 -12.51 10.25 1.37
N GLU A 192 -13.11 11.40 1.12
CA GLU A 192 -12.47 12.71 1.24
C GLU A 192 -12.61 13.21 2.67
N ARG A 193 -11.71 14.08 3.09
CA ARG A 193 -11.83 14.74 4.39
C ARG A 193 -11.12 16.08 4.41
N MET A 194 -11.63 16.98 5.24
CA MET A 194 -10.98 18.22 5.60
C MET A 194 -10.21 17.99 6.91
N VAL A 195 -8.94 18.36 6.94
CA VAL A 195 -8.10 18.30 8.15
C VAL A 195 -7.85 19.74 8.58
N PRO A 196 -8.42 20.19 9.71
CA PRO A 196 -8.12 21.52 10.27
C PRO A 196 -6.62 21.66 10.50
N VAL A 197 -6.06 22.82 10.18
CA VAL A 197 -4.62 23.08 10.26
C VAL A 197 -4.34 24.45 10.83
N ASP A 198 -3.19 24.58 11.47
CA ASP A 198 -2.67 25.85 11.99
C ASP A 198 -1.87 26.61 10.93
N SER A 199 -1.36 27.79 11.33
CA SER A 199 -0.53 28.64 10.46
C SER A 199 0.77 27.95 10.04
N PHE A 200 1.33 27.11 10.89
CA PHE A 200 2.56 26.36 10.57
C PHE A 200 2.36 25.39 9.40
N VAL A 201 1.26 24.64 9.40
CA VAL A 201 0.91 23.75 8.28
C VAL A 201 0.56 24.56 7.02
N CYS A 202 -0.10 25.71 7.15
CA CYS A 202 -0.34 26.62 6.01
C CYS A 202 0.98 27.02 5.33
N GLU A 203 1.99 27.41 6.12
CA GLU A 203 3.32 27.74 5.59
C GLU A 203 3.98 26.56 4.90
N ILE A 204 3.87 25.34 5.44
CA ILE A 204 4.40 24.13 4.80
C ILE A 204 3.77 23.93 3.42
N VAL A 205 2.43 24.05 3.32
CA VAL A 205 1.72 23.91 2.03
C VAL A 205 2.16 24.99 1.05
N GLN A 206 2.35 26.23 1.50
CA GLN A 206 2.84 27.32 0.66
C GLN A 206 4.27 27.06 0.15
N ARG A 207 5.16 26.55 1.02
CA ARG A 207 6.52 26.14 0.61
C ARG A 207 6.49 25.02 -0.42
N LEU A 208 5.63 24.03 -0.25
CA LEU A 208 5.44 22.97 -1.26
C LEU A 208 4.95 23.52 -2.58
N GLY A 209 3.99 24.47 -2.55
CA GLY A 209 3.54 25.22 -3.74
C GLY A 209 4.67 25.97 -4.43
N PHE A 210 5.57 26.61 -3.66
CA PHE A 210 6.75 27.27 -4.18
C PHE A 210 7.72 26.30 -4.84
N PHE A 211 7.99 25.14 -4.25
CA PHE A 211 8.79 24.09 -4.91
C PHE A 211 8.12 23.63 -6.19
N ARG A 212 6.79 23.45 -6.18
CA ARG A 212 6.04 23.03 -7.35
C ARG A 212 6.11 24.02 -8.51
N SER A 213 6.04 25.33 -8.22
CA SER A 213 6.12 26.38 -9.26
C SER A 213 7.47 26.45 -9.96
N ARG A 214 8.52 25.94 -9.34
CA ARG A 214 9.90 25.88 -9.89
C ARG A 214 10.26 24.52 -10.50
N ASP A 215 9.38 23.55 -10.39
CA ASP A 215 9.62 22.21 -10.95
C ASP A 215 9.39 22.25 -12.47
N PRO A 216 10.33 21.71 -13.29
CA PRO A 216 10.22 21.72 -14.75
C PRO A 216 9.14 20.77 -15.29
N LEU A 217 8.60 19.88 -14.45
CA LEU A 217 7.56 18.95 -14.88
C LEU A 217 6.23 19.69 -15.15
N PRO A 218 5.45 19.22 -16.16
CA PRO A 218 4.17 19.81 -16.50
C PRO A 218 3.22 19.96 -15.31
N ALA A 219 2.45 21.03 -15.29
CA ALA A 219 1.43 21.23 -14.26
C ALA A 219 0.28 20.25 -14.46
N ASP A 220 0.13 19.33 -13.53
CA ASP A 220 -0.95 18.33 -13.48
C ASP A 220 -2.00 18.64 -12.39
N GLY A 221 -1.99 19.87 -11.87
CA GLY A 221 -2.86 20.31 -10.79
C GLY A 221 -2.49 19.72 -9.42
N LYS A 222 -1.41 18.97 -9.32
CA LYS A 222 -0.92 18.35 -8.07
C LYS A 222 0.12 19.22 -7.37
N LEU A 223 0.04 19.25 -6.03
CA LEU A 223 0.97 19.98 -5.18
C LEU A 223 2.39 19.42 -5.27
N LEU A 224 2.54 18.12 -5.49
CA LEU A 224 3.84 17.46 -5.65
C LEU A 224 4.01 16.98 -7.09
N ALA A 225 5.10 17.41 -7.72
CA ALA A 225 5.46 16.97 -9.06
C ALA A 225 5.71 15.46 -9.12
N ARG A 226 5.20 14.79 -10.16
CA ARG A 226 5.35 13.35 -10.37
C ARG A 226 6.33 13.10 -11.51
N PRO A 227 7.51 12.51 -11.26
CA PRO A 227 8.49 12.28 -12.33
C PRO A 227 7.96 11.37 -13.45
N ARG A 228 7.16 10.37 -13.08
CA ARG A 228 6.49 9.41 -13.99
C ARG A 228 5.16 8.93 -13.43
N THR A 229 5.20 8.31 -12.24
CA THR A 229 4.04 7.72 -11.58
C THR A 229 3.99 8.14 -10.12
N LYS A 230 2.81 8.05 -9.51
CA LYS A 230 2.62 8.24 -8.07
C LYS A 230 3.53 7.31 -7.25
N GLU A 231 3.66 6.06 -7.69
CA GLU A 231 4.46 5.05 -7.01
C GLU A 231 5.95 5.41 -7.02
N ALA A 232 6.43 6.02 -8.11
CA ALA A 232 7.81 6.51 -8.20
C ALA A 232 8.05 7.64 -7.21
N LEU A 233 7.14 8.62 -7.13
CA LEU A 233 7.22 9.70 -6.13
C LEU A 233 7.20 9.14 -4.70
N VAL A 234 6.26 8.25 -4.39
CA VAL A 234 6.16 7.63 -3.05
C VAL A 234 7.42 6.85 -2.71
N ARG A 235 8.06 6.19 -3.69
CA ARG A 235 9.35 5.52 -3.48
C ARG A 235 10.45 6.53 -3.16
N GLN A 236 10.60 7.58 -3.95
CA GLN A 236 11.59 8.64 -3.72
C GLN A 236 11.44 9.26 -2.31
N LEU A 237 10.21 9.54 -1.88
CA LEU A 237 9.95 10.05 -0.55
C LEU A 237 10.36 9.05 0.56
N ARG A 238 10.10 7.75 0.37
CA ARG A 238 10.54 6.71 1.32
C ARG A 238 12.06 6.61 1.39
N ASP A 239 12.73 6.69 0.24
CA ASP A 239 14.19 6.65 0.17
C ASP A 239 14.79 7.90 0.84
N TYR A 240 14.19 9.08 0.63
CA TYR A 240 14.55 10.30 1.34
C TYR A 240 14.43 10.15 2.86
N LEU A 241 13.30 9.65 3.38
CA LEU A 241 13.13 9.42 4.82
C LEU A 241 14.21 8.48 5.36
N HIS A 242 14.50 7.41 4.63
CA HIS A 242 15.55 6.47 5.02
C HIS A 242 16.93 7.14 5.08
N GLN A 243 17.27 7.99 4.11
CA GLN A 243 18.52 8.75 4.10
C GLN A 243 18.60 9.72 5.29
N VAL A 244 17.51 10.42 5.61
CA VAL A 244 17.45 11.30 6.78
C VAL A 244 17.65 10.52 8.07
N CYS A 245 16.95 9.41 8.26
CA CYS A 245 17.12 8.57 9.44
C CYS A 245 18.56 8.05 9.58
N HIS A 246 19.18 7.63 8.49
CA HIS A 246 20.57 7.19 8.47
C HIS A 246 21.53 8.32 8.86
N ALA A 247 21.35 9.52 8.30
CA ALA A 247 22.17 10.69 8.63
C ALA A 247 22.05 11.12 10.09
N LEU A 248 20.89 10.87 10.72
CA LEU A 248 20.66 11.12 12.15
C LEU A 248 21.14 9.96 13.06
N GLY A 249 21.73 8.90 12.53
CA GLY A 249 22.17 7.74 13.30
C GLY A 249 21.06 6.92 13.94
N LEU A 250 19.82 7.02 13.41
CA LEU A 250 18.69 6.26 13.95
C LEU A 250 18.81 4.78 13.56
N SER A 251 19.04 3.92 14.56
CA SER A 251 19.24 2.46 14.37
C SER A 251 17.95 1.73 13.95
N THR A 252 16.79 2.27 14.29
CA THR A 252 15.49 1.67 13.94
C THR A 252 14.99 2.19 12.60
N ARG A 253 14.47 1.27 11.78
CA ARG A 253 13.83 1.65 10.51
C ARG A 253 12.53 2.41 10.77
N ILE A 254 12.52 3.68 10.45
CA ILE A 254 11.34 4.53 10.48
C ILE A 254 10.65 4.53 9.11
N VAL A 255 9.33 4.44 9.13
CA VAL A 255 8.50 4.45 7.92
C VAL A 255 7.44 5.56 8.02
N PRO A 256 6.95 6.11 6.89
CA PRO A 256 5.99 7.23 6.88
C PRO A 256 4.73 6.97 7.73
N HIS A 257 4.33 5.71 7.86
CA HIS A 257 3.16 5.35 8.64
C HIS A 257 3.33 5.59 10.16
N GLN A 258 4.57 5.58 10.67
CA GLN A 258 4.85 5.88 12.08
C GLN A 258 4.62 7.37 12.40
N LEU A 259 4.94 8.29 11.48
CA LEU A 259 4.61 9.72 11.63
C LEU A 259 3.10 9.92 11.78
N ARG A 260 2.31 9.23 10.96
CA ARG A 260 0.84 9.24 11.08
C ARG A 260 0.37 8.62 12.41
N HIS A 261 1.00 7.53 12.87
CA HIS A 261 0.67 6.95 14.18
C HIS A 261 0.99 7.91 15.32
N THR A 262 2.10 8.65 15.22
CA THR A 262 2.47 9.68 16.21
C THR A 262 1.42 10.78 16.27
N TYR A 263 0.99 11.32 15.11
CA TYR A 263 -0.11 12.29 15.04
C TYR A 263 -1.39 11.74 15.69
N ALA A 264 -1.83 10.55 15.28
CA ALA A 264 -3.05 9.95 15.82
C ALA A 264 -2.97 9.73 17.35
N THR A 265 -1.82 9.31 17.85
CA THR A 265 -1.60 9.12 19.30
C THR A 265 -1.65 10.45 20.07
N GLU A 266 -1.11 11.52 19.50
CA GLU A 266 -1.19 12.85 20.11
C GLU A 266 -2.62 13.39 20.12
N MET A 267 -3.36 13.22 19.03
CA MET A 267 -4.77 13.63 18.96
C MET A 267 -5.61 12.89 20.02
N LEU A 268 -5.39 11.57 20.18
CA LEU A 268 -6.06 10.80 21.23
C LEU A 268 -5.69 11.28 22.63
N ARG A 269 -4.42 11.61 22.88
CA ARG A 269 -3.97 12.17 24.17
C ARG A 269 -4.56 13.56 24.43
N ALA A 270 -4.79 14.34 23.38
CA ALA A 270 -5.47 15.64 23.46
C ALA A 270 -7.01 15.52 23.60
N GLY A 271 -7.55 14.31 23.72
CA GLY A 271 -8.98 14.10 23.92
C GLY A 271 -9.84 14.14 22.64
N VAL A 272 -9.20 14.13 21.45
CA VAL A 272 -9.93 14.06 20.19
C VAL A 272 -10.45 12.64 19.98
N SER A 273 -11.77 12.46 19.95
CA SER A 273 -12.39 11.19 19.60
C SER A 273 -12.37 10.98 18.07
N PHE A 274 -11.92 9.82 17.64
CA PHE A 274 -12.09 9.42 16.24
C PHE A 274 -13.40 8.64 16.10
N PRO A 275 -14.25 8.95 15.10
CA PRO A 275 -15.39 8.09 14.81
C PRO A 275 -14.87 6.70 14.39
N CYS A 276 -15.44 5.65 14.98
CA CYS A 276 -15.14 4.25 14.69
C CYS A 276 -15.51 3.84 13.27
#